data_c58e494096bdd1fcf655f22ccebce97f
#
_entry.id   c58e494096bdd1fcf655f22ccebce97f
#
_cell.length_a   1.000
_cell.length_b   1.000
_cell.length_c   1.000
_cell.angle_alpha   90.00
_cell.angle_beta   90.00
_cell.angle_gamma   90.00
#
_symmetry.space_group_name_H-M   'P 1'
#
loop_
_entity.id
_entity.type
_entity.pdbx_description
1 polymer ?
#
loop_
_entity_poly.entity_id
_entity_poly.type
_entity_poly.pdbx_seq_one_letter_code
_entity_poly.pdbx_strand_id
1 'polypeptide(L)' 'MTIEEIKAAVDAGKPVRWSHDGYHVRKNETGEYYIVFLPNGNNIGLTNRAGDKLNGQPEDFYIAEVAA' A
#
# COMPACT_ATOMS: atom_id res chain seq x y z
N MET A 1 2.05 1.39 9.96
CA MET A 1 1.64 2.71 9.40
C MET A 1 0.12 2.82 9.44
N THR A 2 -0.38 3.97 9.75
CA THR A 2 -1.83 4.24 9.66
C THR A 2 -2.24 4.41 8.19
N ILE A 3 -3.56 4.38 7.95
CA ILE A 3 -4.10 4.63 6.60
C ILE A 3 -3.59 5.97 6.07
N GLU A 4 -3.63 7.01 6.88
CA GLU A 4 -3.19 8.35 6.49
C GLU A 4 -1.71 8.40 6.17
N GLU A 5 -0.89 7.73 6.96
CA GLU A 5 0.55 7.64 6.70
C GLU A 5 0.85 6.91 5.40
N ILE A 6 0.13 5.81 5.14
CA ILE A 6 0.31 5.04 3.90
C ILE A 6 -0.05 5.90 2.70
N LYS A 7 -1.20 6.57 2.74
CA LYS A 7 -1.65 7.44 1.64
C LYS A 7 -0.68 8.57 1.39
N ALA A 8 -0.22 9.23 2.45
CA ALA A 8 0.75 10.31 2.34
C ALA A 8 2.07 9.84 1.72
N ALA A 9 2.55 8.66 2.11
CA ALA A 9 3.78 8.10 1.57
C ALA A 9 3.64 7.75 0.09
N VAL A 10 2.52 7.12 -0.29
CA VAL A 10 2.26 6.79 -1.70
C VAL A 10 2.15 8.07 -2.53
N ASP A 11 1.45 9.07 -2.04
CA ASP A 11 1.32 10.36 -2.73
C ASP A 11 2.67 11.08 -2.89
N ALA A 12 3.58 10.87 -1.95
CA ALA A 12 4.94 11.42 -2.03
C ALA A 12 5.87 10.60 -2.95
N GLY A 13 5.38 9.52 -3.53
CA GLY A 13 6.18 8.65 -4.40
C GLY A 13 7.08 7.69 -3.65
N LYS A 14 6.85 7.49 -2.36
CA LYS A 14 7.66 6.56 -1.57
C LYS A 14 7.22 5.12 -1.78
N PRO A 15 8.17 4.16 -1.76
CA PRO A 15 7.85 2.75 -1.99
C PRO A 15 7.26 2.12 -0.72
N VAL A 16 5.95 2.04 -0.63
CA VAL A 16 5.25 1.40 0.49
C VAL A 16 5.05 -0.07 0.18
N ARG A 17 5.35 -0.93 1.15
CA ARG A 17 5.24 -2.38 1.05
C ARG A 17 4.32 -2.89 2.15
N TRP A 18 3.78 -4.08 1.94
CA TRP A 18 2.94 -4.76 2.93
C TRP A 18 3.45 -6.18 3.14
N SER A 19 3.68 -6.54 4.39
CA SER A 19 4.15 -7.87 4.81
C SER A 19 5.56 -8.20 4.32
N HIS A 20 5.81 -8.14 3.02
CA HIS A 20 7.13 -8.36 2.43
C HIS A 20 7.21 -7.65 1.06
N ASP A 21 8.38 -7.68 0.45
CA ASP A 21 8.65 -6.93 -0.78
C ASP A 21 7.83 -7.36 -2.00
N GLY A 22 7.14 -8.49 -1.93
CA GLY A 22 6.26 -8.95 -3.00
C GLY A 22 4.96 -8.15 -3.09
N TYR A 23 4.54 -7.48 -2.01
CA TYR A 23 3.32 -6.68 -1.97
C TYR A 23 3.66 -5.20 -2.01
N HIS A 24 3.16 -4.52 -3.02
CA HIS A 24 3.38 -3.08 -3.21
C HIS A 24 2.07 -2.33 -3.06
N VAL A 25 2.10 -1.21 -2.38
CA VAL A 25 0.95 -0.33 -2.26
C VAL A 25 1.05 0.73 -3.34
N ARG A 26 0.00 0.89 -4.12
CA ARG A 26 -0.05 1.83 -5.25
C ARG A 26 -1.36 2.59 -5.27
N LYS A 27 -1.40 3.62 -6.09
CA LYS A 27 -2.57 4.45 -6.33
C LYS A 27 -2.91 4.39 -7.81
N ASN A 28 -4.19 4.21 -8.15
CA ASN A 28 -4.63 4.20 -9.53
C ASN A 28 -4.99 5.62 -10.02
N GLU A 29 -5.39 5.73 -11.28
CA GLU A 29 -5.72 7.02 -11.90
C GLU A 29 -6.91 7.71 -11.28
N THR A 30 -7.83 6.95 -10.68
CA THR A 30 -9.02 7.52 -10.04
C THR A 30 -8.78 7.91 -8.59
N GLY A 31 -7.56 7.73 -8.08
CA GLY A 31 -7.21 8.08 -6.72
C GLY A 31 -7.46 7.00 -5.69
N GLU A 32 -7.77 5.80 -6.13
CA GLU A 32 -7.96 4.66 -5.22
C GLU A 32 -6.63 3.99 -4.92
N TYR A 33 -6.43 3.62 -3.67
CA TYR A 33 -5.21 2.92 -3.23
C TYR A 33 -5.46 1.42 -3.21
N TYR A 34 -4.45 0.66 -3.61
CA TYR A 34 -4.56 -0.80 -3.66
C TYR A 34 -3.22 -1.46 -3.38
N ILE A 35 -3.28 -2.74 -3.03
CA ILE A 35 -2.10 -3.57 -2.80
C ILE A 35 -1.99 -4.54 -3.98
N VAL A 36 -0.84 -4.59 -4.63
CA VAL A 36 -0.59 -5.52 -5.73
C VAL A 36 0.46 -6.53 -5.32
N PHE A 37 0.18 -7.81 -5.61
CA PHE A 37 1.15 -8.89 -5.42
C PHE A 37 1.88 -9.11 -6.74
N LEU A 38 3.13 -8.68 -6.82
CA LEU A 38 3.88 -8.65 -8.07
C LEU A 38 4.04 -10.02 -8.75
N PRO A 39 4.31 -11.12 -8.02
CA PRO A 39 4.54 -12.41 -8.67
C PRO A 39 3.41 -12.89 -9.56
N ASN A 40 2.14 -12.60 -9.21
CA ASN A 40 1.01 -13.02 -10.02
C ASN A 40 0.13 -11.87 -10.51
N GLY A 41 0.43 -10.63 -10.14
CA GLY A 41 -0.33 -9.46 -10.58
C GLY A 41 -1.68 -9.29 -9.90
N ASN A 42 -2.02 -10.10 -8.91
CA ASN A 42 -3.27 -9.95 -8.18
C ASN A 42 -3.24 -8.67 -7.35
N ASN A 43 -4.38 -8.01 -7.25
CA ASN A 43 -4.50 -6.83 -6.42
C ASN A 43 -5.72 -6.90 -5.53
N ILE A 44 -5.65 -6.22 -4.38
CA ILE A 44 -6.75 -6.04 -3.45
C ILE A 44 -6.80 -4.58 -3.03
N GLY A 45 -7.96 -4.10 -2.61
CA GLY A 45 -8.05 -2.74 -2.09
C GLY A 45 -7.23 -2.57 -0.82
N LEU A 46 -6.69 -1.38 -0.63
CA LEU A 46 -5.93 -1.07 0.58
C LEU A 46 -6.83 -1.08 1.82
N THR A 47 -8.05 -0.62 1.67
CA THR A 47 -9.01 -0.49 2.76
C THR A 47 -10.30 -1.24 2.44
N ASN A 48 -11.18 -1.36 3.44
CA ASN A 48 -12.53 -1.83 3.22
C ASN A 48 -13.33 -0.81 2.40
N ARG A 49 -14.60 -1.12 2.08
CA ARG A 49 -15.44 -0.23 1.26
C ARG A 49 -15.69 1.13 1.91
N ALA A 50 -15.74 1.18 3.24
CA ALA A 50 -15.94 2.43 3.96
C ALA A 50 -14.67 3.28 4.00
N GLY A 51 -13.51 2.70 3.73
CA GLY A 51 -12.24 3.40 3.72
C GLY A 51 -11.69 3.71 5.10
N ASP A 52 -12.25 3.10 6.15
CA ASP A 52 -11.86 3.37 7.53
C ASP A 52 -10.98 2.29 8.17
N LYS A 53 -10.83 1.15 7.51
CA LYS A 53 -9.99 0.06 8.00
C LYS A 53 -9.14 -0.51 6.89
N LEU A 54 -7.88 -0.78 7.22
CA LEU A 54 -6.96 -1.46 6.30
C LEU A 54 -7.38 -2.93 6.13
N ASN A 55 -7.15 -3.46 4.93
CA ASN A 55 -7.34 -4.89 4.63
C ASN A 55 -6.16 -5.75 5.13
N GLY A 56 -5.26 -5.17 5.90
CA GLY A 56 -4.16 -5.83 6.56
C GLY A 56 -3.88 -5.11 7.87
N GLN A 57 -2.91 -5.61 8.63
CA GLN A 57 -2.57 -4.98 9.90
C GLN A 57 -1.69 -3.75 9.67
N PRO A 58 -1.97 -2.62 10.34
CA PRO A 58 -1.18 -1.41 10.14
C PRO A 58 0.31 -1.60 10.35
N GLU A 59 0.71 -2.44 11.30
CA GLU A 59 2.12 -2.69 11.59
C GLU A 59 2.85 -3.48 10.51
N ASP A 60 2.13 -4.09 9.58
CA ASP A 60 2.72 -4.83 8.47
C ASP A 60 3.10 -3.93 7.29
N PHE A 61 2.66 -2.68 7.30
CA PHE A 61 3.00 -1.71 6.26
C PHE A 61 4.27 -0.96 6.62
N TYR A 62 5.16 -0.81 5.65
CA TYR A 62 6.43 -0.12 5.86
C TYR A 62 6.90 0.55 4.57
N ILE A 63 7.78 1.52 4.72
CA ILE A 63 8.44 2.17 3.58
C ILE A 63 9.75 1.41 3.33
N ALA A 64 9.86 0.82 2.14
CA ALA A 64 11.07 0.10 1.76
C ALA A 64 12.19 1.10 1.50
N GLU A 65 13.40 0.82 2.00
CA GLU A 65 14.55 1.61 1.64
C GLU A 65 15.00 1.20 0.24
N VAL A 66 15.02 2.17 -0.65
CA VAL A 66 15.54 1.97 -1.99
C VAL A 66 16.99 2.41 -1.95
N ALA A 67 17.91 1.47 -2.13
CA ALA A 67 19.31 1.82 -2.29
C ALA A 67 19.47 2.65 -3.56
N ALA A 68 19.95 3.86 -3.39
CA ALA A 68 20.17 4.75 -4.51
C ALA A 68 21.32 4.22 -5.39
#